data_3def5f16bfef073055553643fcd98daf
#
_entry.id   3def5f16bfef073055553643fcd98daf
#
_cell.length_a   1.000
_cell.length_b   1.000
_cell.length_c   1.000
_cell.angle_alpha   90.00
_cell.angle_beta   90.00
_cell.angle_gamma   90.00
#
_symmetry.space_group_name_H-M   'P 1'
#
loop_
_entity.id
_entity.type
_entity.pdbx_description
1 polymer ?
#
loop_
_entity_poly.entity_id
_entity_poly.type
_entity_poly.pdbx_seq_one_letter_code
_entity_poly.pdbx_strand_id
1 'polypeptide(L)'
;MFLLGFDIGSSSVKASLVNAESGKCVASAFYPKSEAPITAVQAGWAEQDPAMWWTNLKLATADVMNASGIKACDVSAIGISYQMHGLVCVDKDHQVLRPSIIWCDSRAVPYGEKAFKEIGEEKCLKHLLNSPGNFTASKLAWVKENEPELFSCIDKIMLPGDYIAMRLTGEVCTTVSGLSEGMFWDFQKNDVADFLLDYYGFDRSVIPAIRPTFSEQGRITAQAATELGLVEGIPVTYRAGDQPNNALSLNVFNPGEIASTAGTSGVVYGVNGVTDYDPLSRVNTFAHVNHTANNPRTGVLLCINGTGILNSWMKRNVAPEGISYAEMNDLAAQAPIGSAGVSIMPFGNGAERMLQNREVGCSIHGVNFNTHGKHHLLRAAQEGIVFSFKYGIEIMQGMGMNISKIHAGNANMFLSPIFRNTLAGVTGATIELYDTDGSVGAAKGAGIGAGIYKDNNEAFATLEKLQIIEPVEADRAAYADAYERWKERI
;
A
#
# COMPACT_ATOMS: atom_id res chain seq x y z
N MET A 1 -0.09 -22.68 -18.91
CA MET A 1 -0.56 -21.28 -18.94
C MET A 1 0.02 -20.53 -17.75
N PHE A 2 0.62 -19.35 -17.98
CA PHE A 2 1.29 -18.59 -16.94
C PHE A 2 0.83 -17.12 -16.94
N LEU A 3 0.89 -16.51 -15.76
CA LEU A 3 0.52 -15.12 -15.52
C LEU A 3 1.77 -14.38 -15.07
N LEU A 4 2.07 -13.24 -15.67
CA LEU A 4 3.22 -12.41 -15.31
C LEU A 4 2.72 -11.19 -14.51
N GLY A 5 3.22 -11.03 -13.30
CA GLY A 5 2.90 -9.90 -12.44
C GLY A 5 4.10 -9.03 -12.18
N PHE A 6 3.88 -7.73 -12.22
CA PHE A 6 4.88 -6.72 -11.87
C PHE A 6 4.48 -5.98 -10.61
N ASP A 7 5.46 -5.61 -9.81
CA ASP A 7 5.29 -4.69 -8.68
C ASP A 7 6.33 -3.57 -8.81
N ILE A 8 5.85 -2.38 -9.16
CA ILE A 8 6.68 -1.20 -9.47
C ILE A 8 6.84 -0.37 -8.19
N GLY A 9 7.73 -0.79 -7.32
CA GLY A 9 8.04 -0.06 -6.09
C GLY A 9 9.07 1.06 -6.29
N SER A 10 9.18 1.94 -5.29
CA SER A 10 10.21 2.98 -5.26
C SER A 10 11.62 2.43 -4.98
N SER A 11 11.73 1.34 -4.24
CA SER A 11 13.03 0.70 -3.94
C SER A 11 13.47 -0.28 -5.02
N SER A 12 12.53 -0.94 -5.69
CA SER A 12 12.81 -1.94 -6.74
C SER A 12 11.56 -2.23 -7.56
N VAL A 13 11.76 -2.77 -8.75
CA VAL A 13 10.73 -3.39 -9.59
C VAL A 13 10.86 -4.90 -9.49
N LYS A 14 9.79 -5.57 -9.09
CA LYS A 14 9.73 -7.03 -8.97
C LYS A 14 8.86 -7.61 -10.09
N ALA A 15 9.28 -8.75 -10.63
CA ALA A 15 8.49 -9.58 -11.54
C ALA A 15 8.30 -10.96 -10.94
N SER A 16 7.12 -11.55 -11.11
CA SER A 16 6.81 -12.94 -10.74
C SER A 16 6.01 -13.63 -11.81
N LEU A 17 6.36 -14.87 -12.09
CA LEU A 17 5.65 -15.75 -13.02
C LEU A 17 4.85 -16.79 -12.21
N VAL A 18 3.54 -16.79 -12.39
CA VAL A 18 2.60 -17.65 -11.65
C VAL A 18 1.99 -18.67 -12.60
N ASN A 19 2.04 -19.94 -12.25
CA ASN A 19 1.30 -20.97 -12.96
C ASN A 19 -0.20 -20.83 -12.65
N ALA A 20 -1.03 -20.63 -13.69
CA ALA A 20 -2.45 -20.33 -13.52
C ALA A 20 -3.26 -21.48 -12.89
N GLU A 21 -2.87 -22.74 -13.12
CA GLU A 21 -3.59 -23.90 -12.58
C GLU A 21 -3.27 -24.16 -11.13
N SER A 22 -1.96 -24.14 -10.78
CA SER A 22 -1.52 -24.42 -9.41
C SER A 22 -1.55 -23.19 -8.51
N GLY A 23 -1.66 -21.97 -9.07
CA GLY A 23 -1.56 -20.71 -8.36
C GLY A 23 -0.19 -20.43 -7.75
N LYS A 24 0.83 -21.26 -8.03
CA LYS A 24 2.18 -21.15 -7.46
C LYS A 24 3.07 -20.23 -8.28
N CYS A 25 3.84 -19.40 -7.59
CA CYS A 25 4.93 -18.66 -8.19
C CYS A 25 6.04 -19.64 -8.60
N VAL A 26 6.41 -19.64 -9.89
CA VAL A 26 7.44 -20.55 -10.43
C VAL A 26 8.79 -19.87 -10.57
N ALA A 27 8.83 -18.55 -10.70
CA ALA A 27 10.02 -17.74 -10.70
C ALA A 27 9.71 -16.31 -10.27
N SER A 28 10.67 -15.67 -9.62
CA SER A 28 10.58 -14.28 -9.18
C SER A 28 11.94 -13.62 -9.23
N ALA A 29 11.99 -12.36 -9.66
CA ALA A 29 13.20 -11.56 -9.68
C ALA A 29 12.87 -10.08 -9.42
N PHE A 30 13.85 -9.32 -8.98
CA PHE A 30 13.70 -7.88 -8.75
C PHE A 30 14.97 -7.12 -9.15
N TYR A 31 14.81 -5.87 -9.52
CA TYR A 31 15.88 -4.95 -9.85
C TYR A 31 15.55 -3.52 -9.37
N PRO A 32 16.59 -2.74 -9.00
CA PRO A 32 17.98 -3.13 -8.86
C PRO A 32 18.17 -4.11 -7.68
N LYS A 33 19.33 -4.76 -7.60
CA LYS A 33 19.67 -5.65 -6.48
C LYS A 33 20.01 -4.91 -5.18
N SER A 34 20.29 -3.61 -5.29
CA SER A 34 20.35 -2.64 -4.20
C SER A 34 19.12 -1.74 -4.28
N GLU A 35 18.88 -0.94 -3.26
CA GLU A 35 17.76 0.02 -3.27
C GLU A 35 17.91 1.03 -4.42
N ALA A 36 16.83 1.26 -5.16
CA ALA A 36 16.81 2.22 -6.26
C ALA A 36 16.99 3.66 -5.74
N PRO A 37 17.73 4.51 -6.44
CA PRO A 37 17.96 5.87 -5.99
C PRO A 37 16.69 6.72 -6.05
N ILE A 38 16.53 7.59 -5.05
CA ILE A 38 15.55 8.66 -5.02
C ILE A 38 16.32 9.97 -5.10
N THR A 39 15.94 10.82 -6.04
CA THR A 39 16.54 12.16 -6.18
C THR A 39 15.82 13.14 -5.25
N ALA A 40 16.56 13.73 -4.30
CA ALA A 40 16.07 14.73 -3.37
C ALA A 40 16.88 16.02 -3.52
N VAL A 41 16.43 16.94 -4.37
CA VAL A 41 17.12 18.20 -4.64
C VAL A 41 16.97 19.18 -3.45
N GLN A 42 15.87 19.06 -2.73
CA GLN A 42 15.55 19.84 -1.53
C GLN A 42 14.99 18.92 -0.45
N ALA A 43 15.04 19.36 0.80
CA ALA A 43 14.42 18.63 1.90
C ALA A 43 12.91 18.44 1.66
N GLY A 44 12.43 17.22 1.81
CA GLY A 44 11.04 16.85 1.57
C GLY A 44 10.69 16.59 0.10
N TRP A 45 11.62 16.76 -0.84
CA TRP A 45 11.43 16.38 -2.24
C TRP A 45 11.87 14.94 -2.48
N ALA A 46 11.14 14.25 -3.38
CA ALA A 46 11.48 12.90 -3.78
C ALA A 46 11.01 12.65 -5.22
N GLU A 47 11.95 12.36 -6.09
CA GLU A 47 11.71 12.13 -7.52
C GLU A 47 12.41 10.85 -7.99
N GLN A 48 11.82 10.21 -9.00
CA GLN A 48 12.44 9.10 -9.72
C GLN A 48 12.22 9.27 -11.24
N ASP A 49 13.22 8.84 -12.02
CA ASP A 49 13.08 8.77 -13.47
C ASP A 49 12.20 7.55 -13.84
N PRO A 50 11.04 7.72 -14.52
CA PRO A 50 10.21 6.61 -14.98
C PRO A 50 10.92 5.64 -15.93
N ALA A 51 11.94 6.09 -16.69
CA ALA A 51 12.73 5.23 -17.54
C ALA A 51 13.54 4.19 -16.75
N MET A 52 13.92 4.51 -15.51
CA MET A 52 14.56 3.55 -14.58
C MET A 52 13.61 2.41 -14.23
N TRP A 53 12.34 2.68 -13.98
CA TRP A 53 11.36 1.63 -13.69
C TRP A 53 11.22 0.68 -14.88
N TRP A 54 11.15 1.21 -16.10
CA TRP A 54 11.10 0.40 -17.32
C TRP A 54 12.36 -0.46 -17.50
N THR A 55 13.54 0.11 -17.25
CA THR A 55 14.82 -0.63 -17.32
C THR A 55 14.85 -1.77 -16.32
N ASN A 56 14.47 -1.52 -15.07
CA ASN A 56 14.43 -2.54 -14.03
C ASN A 56 13.38 -3.64 -14.33
N LEU A 57 12.24 -3.25 -14.90
CA LEU A 57 11.21 -4.19 -15.34
C LEU A 57 11.74 -5.14 -16.42
N LYS A 58 12.50 -4.63 -17.41
CA LYS A 58 13.14 -5.47 -18.44
C LYS A 58 14.10 -6.48 -17.83
N LEU A 59 14.94 -6.03 -16.91
CA LEU A 59 15.93 -6.92 -16.25
C LEU A 59 15.22 -7.99 -15.41
N ALA A 60 14.20 -7.60 -14.64
CA ALA A 60 13.43 -8.54 -13.82
C ALA A 60 12.68 -9.56 -14.70
N THR A 61 12.10 -9.13 -15.83
CA THR A 61 11.43 -10.03 -16.78
C THR A 61 12.40 -11.03 -17.38
N ALA A 62 13.57 -10.58 -17.83
CA ALA A 62 14.59 -11.46 -18.40
C ALA A 62 15.03 -12.53 -17.40
N ASP A 63 15.31 -12.16 -16.13
CA ASP A 63 15.70 -13.11 -15.09
C ASP A 63 14.58 -14.13 -14.81
N VAL A 64 13.33 -13.68 -14.71
CA VAL A 64 12.17 -14.56 -14.46
C VAL A 64 11.98 -15.56 -15.61
N MET A 65 12.04 -15.10 -16.86
CA MET A 65 11.88 -15.98 -18.02
C MET A 65 13.04 -16.99 -18.13
N ASN A 66 14.26 -16.55 -17.87
CA ASN A 66 15.44 -17.45 -17.87
C ASN A 66 15.37 -18.48 -16.74
N ALA A 67 15.04 -18.06 -15.53
CA ALA A 67 14.98 -18.94 -14.36
C ALA A 67 13.86 -19.98 -14.45
N SER A 68 12.72 -19.60 -15.02
CA SER A 68 11.58 -20.50 -15.18
C SER A 68 11.71 -21.48 -16.33
N GLY A 69 12.47 -21.14 -17.37
CA GLY A 69 12.56 -21.93 -18.62
C GLY A 69 11.25 -21.98 -19.41
N ILE A 70 10.26 -21.16 -19.06
CA ILE A 70 8.94 -21.10 -19.71
C ILE A 70 9.08 -20.37 -21.06
N LYS A 71 8.35 -20.83 -22.06
CA LYS A 71 8.31 -20.15 -23.37
C LYS A 71 7.48 -18.87 -23.26
N ALA A 72 7.91 -17.81 -23.93
CA ALA A 72 7.22 -16.53 -23.93
C ALA A 72 5.74 -16.64 -24.40
N CYS A 73 5.43 -17.57 -25.30
CA CYS A 73 4.07 -17.82 -25.78
C CYS A 73 3.14 -18.51 -24.75
N ASP A 74 3.69 -19.01 -23.64
CA ASP A 74 2.90 -19.61 -22.56
C ASP A 74 2.42 -18.57 -21.53
N VAL A 75 2.92 -17.30 -21.63
CA VAL A 75 2.44 -16.16 -20.82
C VAL A 75 1.13 -15.67 -21.41
N SER A 76 0.06 -15.73 -20.64
CA SER A 76 -1.32 -15.49 -21.11
C SER A 76 -1.88 -14.13 -20.72
N ALA A 77 -1.39 -13.52 -19.65
CA ALA A 77 -1.81 -12.18 -19.19
C ALA A 77 -0.75 -11.52 -18.31
N ILE A 78 -0.80 -10.19 -18.23
CA ILE A 78 0.07 -9.35 -17.43
C ILE A 78 -0.77 -8.51 -16.46
N GLY A 79 -0.29 -8.40 -15.20
CA GLY A 79 -0.81 -7.50 -14.18
C GLY A 79 0.26 -6.60 -13.59
N ILE A 80 -0.16 -5.42 -13.15
CA ILE A 80 0.73 -4.37 -12.65
C ILE A 80 0.25 -3.89 -11.29
N SER A 81 1.10 -4.02 -10.27
CA SER A 81 1.08 -3.30 -9.01
C SER A 81 2.08 -2.15 -9.09
N TYR A 82 1.80 -1.04 -8.42
CA TYR A 82 2.69 0.12 -8.49
C TYR A 82 2.63 1.00 -7.22
N GLN A 83 3.74 1.69 -6.92
CA GLN A 83 3.79 2.71 -5.86
C GLN A 83 2.72 3.77 -6.09
N MET A 84 1.89 4.03 -5.07
CA MET A 84 0.74 4.93 -5.16
C MET A 84 1.13 6.40 -5.29
N HIS A 85 0.20 7.25 -5.74
CA HIS A 85 0.22 8.71 -5.68
C HIS A 85 1.34 9.41 -6.48
N GLY A 86 2.11 8.67 -7.27
CA GLY A 86 3.13 9.26 -8.14
C GLY A 86 2.50 10.11 -9.26
N LEU A 87 3.22 11.13 -9.73
CA LEU A 87 2.83 11.94 -10.88
C LEU A 87 3.84 11.76 -12.00
N VAL A 88 3.42 11.16 -13.11
CA VAL A 88 4.17 11.15 -14.37
C VAL A 88 3.43 12.05 -15.37
N CYS A 89 4.14 13.01 -15.98
CA CYS A 89 3.60 13.89 -17.01
C CYS A 89 4.19 13.51 -18.37
N VAL A 90 3.33 13.34 -19.37
CA VAL A 90 3.73 13.01 -20.74
C VAL A 90 3.16 14.02 -21.75
N ASP A 91 3.90 14.22 -22.85
CA ASP A 91 3.45 14.99 -24.00
C ASP A 91 2.61 14.15 -24.97
N LYS A 92 2.25 14.75 -26.12
CA LYS A 92 1.45 14.12 -27.18
C LYS A 92 2.14 12.92 -27.85
N ASP A 93 3.46 12.85 -27.77
CA ASP A 93 4.28 11.76 -28.30
C ASP A 93 4.60 10.73 -27.21
N HIS A 94 3.90 10.81 -26.07
CA HIS A 94 4.05 9.95 -24.89
C HIS A 94 5.46 10.02 -24.27
N GLN A 95 6.21 11.13 -24.50
CA GLN A 95 7.51 11.34 -23.88
C GLN A 95 7.34 11.92 -22.48
N VAL A 96 8.11 11.40 -21.54
CA VAL A 96 8.14 11.89 -20.16
C VAL A 96 8.76 13.29 -20.14
N LEU A 97 8.04 14.25 -19.58
CA LEU A 97 8.46 15.65 -19.54
C LEU A 97 9.37 15.98 -18.37
N ARG A 98 9.32 15.18 -17.29
CA ARG A 98 10.11 15.38 -16.08
C ARG A 98 10.21 14.10 -15.25
N PRO A 99 11.16 13.99 -14.29
CA PRO A 99 11.13 12.93 -13.28
C PRO A 99 9.80 12.93 -12.53
N SER A 100 9.31 11.72 -12.20
CA SER A 100 8.07 11.56 -11.44
C SER A 100 8.23 12.08 -10.02
N ILE A 101 7.29 12.89 -9.55
CA ILE A 101 7.14 13.24 -8.13
C ILE A 101 6.49 12.03 -7.45
N ILE A 102 7.23 11.30 -6.60
CA ILE A 102 6.78 10.05 -6.03
C ILE A 102 6.03 10.23 -4.69
N TRP A 103 5.54 9.15 -4.12
CA TRP A 103 4.64 9.13 -2.96
C TRP A 103 5.18 9.83 -1.71
N CYS A 104 6.47 9.72 -1.42
CA CYS A 104 7.11 10.29 -0.22
C CYS A 104 7.54 11.76 -0.37
N ASP A 105 7.30 12.38 -1.53
CA ASP A 105 7.53 13.80 -1.75
C ASP A 105 6.48 14.65 -1.02
N SER A 106 6.89 15.71 -0.36
CA SER A 106 5.99 16.57 0.45
C SER A 106 5.77 17.99 -0.13
N ARG A 107 6.33 18.30 -1.32
CA ARG A 107 6.25 19.65 -1.91
C ARG A 107 4.81 20.10 -2.21
N ALA A 108 3.91 19.16 -2.44
CA ALA A 108 2.53 19.44 -2.79
C ALA A 108 1.58 19.59 -1.59
N VAL A 109 2.05 19.33 -0.37
CA VAL A 109 1.24 19.44 0.87
C VAL A 109 0.55 20.81 0.97
N PRO A 110 1.22 21.97 0.79
CA PRO A 110 0.55 23.27 0.89
C PRO A 110 -0.59 23.47 -0.12
N TYR A 111 -0.46 22.89 -1.32
CA TYR A 111 -1.50 22.95 -2.37
C TYR A 111 -2.75 22.17 -1.96
N GLY A 112 -2.56 20.98 -1.42
CA GLY A 112 -3.66 20.15 -0.93
C GLY A 112 -4.35 20.75 0.29
N GLU A 113 -3.61 21.30 1.23
CA GLU A 113 -4.16 21.98 2.42
C GLU A 113 -4.97 23.23 2.03
N LYS A 114 -4.45 24.03 1.10
CA LYS A 114 -5.14 25.19 0.55
C LYS A 114 -6.46 24.77 -0.12
N ALA A 115 -6.41 23.76 -1.01
CA ALA A 115 -7.60 23.26 -1.69
C ALA A 115 -8.63 22.72 -0.69
N PHE A 116 -8.21 21.96 0.31
CA PHE A 116 -9.09 21.42 1.35
C PHE A 116 -9.86 22.53 2.09
N LYS A 117 -9.16 23.60 2.43
CA LYS A 117 -9.76 24.76 3.11
C LYS A 117 -10.67 25.60 2.20
N GLU A 118 -10.24 25.90 0.97
CA GLU A 118 -10.93 26.83 0.08
C GLU A 118 -12.14 26.19 -0.63
N ILE A 119 -12.05 24.91 -1.00
CA ILE A 119 -13.19 24.13 -1.54
C ILE A 119 -14.22 23.81 -0.45
N GLY A 120 -13.71 23.63 0.78
CA GLY A 120 -14.48 23.21 1.95
C GLY A 120 -14.22 21.73 2.29
N GLU A 121 -13.87 21.50 3.57
CA GLU A 121 -13.48 20.18 4.10
C GLU A 121 -14.58 19.14 3.88
N GLU A 122 -15.82 19.46 4.24
CA GLU A 122 -16.97 18.56 4.08
C GLU A 122 -17.17 18.14 2.62
N LYS A 123 -17.05 19.10 1.68
CA LYS A 123 -17.19 18.80 0.25
C LYS A 123 -16.07 17.88 -0.24
N CYS A 124 -14.81 18.15 0.12
CA CYS A 124 -13.71 17.28 -0.24
C CYS A 124 -13.89 15.87 0.33
N LEU A 125 -14.17 15.74 1.62
CA LEU A 125 -14.36 14.46 2.28
C LEU A 125 -15.54 13.67 1.70
N LYS A 126 -16.65 14.34 1.41
CA LYS A 126 -17.84 13.69 0.83
C LYS A 126 -17.62 13.20 -0.60
N HIS A 127 -16.90 13.96 -1.42
CA HIS A 127 -16.74 13.66 -2.85
C HIS A 127 -15.47 12.86 -3.17
N LEU A 128 -14.33 13.15 -2.49
CA LEU A 128 -13.05 12.47 -2.70
C LEU A 128 -12.76 11.38 -1.66
N LEU A 129 -13.54 11.33 -0.57
CA LEU A 129 -13.34 10.53 0.65
C LEU A 129 -12.04 10.86 1.38
N ASN A 130 -11.35 11.93 0.99
CA ASN A 130 -10.07 12.39 1.53
C ASN A 130 -9.96 13.91 1.44
N SER A 131 -8.99 14.47 2.17
CA SER A 131 -8.44 15.77 1.83
C SER A 131 -7.60 15.66 0.54
N PRO A 132 -7.49 16.70 -0.31
CA PRO A 132 -6.59 16.68 -1.47
C PRO A 132 -5.11 16.41 -1.14
N GLY A 133 -4.68 16.75 0.06
CA GLY A 133 -3.42 16.35 0.69
C GLY A 133 -2.20 16.42 -0.22
N ASN A 134 -1.33 15.41 -0.10
CA ASN A 134 -0.11 15.26 -0.89
C ASN A 134 -0.28 14.23 -2.02
N PHE A 135 -1.40 14.27 -2.73
CA PHE A 135 -1.72 13.32 -3.78
C PHE A 135 -1.44 13.87 -5.19
N THR A 136 -1.66 13.06 -6.20
CA THR A 136 -1.29 13.35 -7.59
C THR A 136 -1.87 14.67 -8.11
N ALA A 137 -3.12 15.00 -7.77
CA ALA A 137 -3.74 16.26 -8.17
C ALA A 137 -3.02 17.49 -7.59
N SER A 138 -2.63 17.44 -6.31
CA SER A 138 -1.88 18.53 -5.68
C SER A 138 -0.44 18.64 -6.22
N LYS A 139 0.18 17.51 -6.59
CA LYS A 139 1.48 17.50 -7.27
C LYS A 139 1.40 18.15 -8.66
N LEU A 140 0.32 17.89 -9.40
CA LEU A 140 0.08 18.57 -10.68
C LEU A 140 -0.14 20.08 -10.50
N ALA A 141 -0.81 20.49 -9.42
CA ALA A 141 -0.97 21.92 -9.10
C ALA A 141 0.37 22.60 -8.82
N TRP A 142 1.26 21.91 -8.11
CA TRP A 142 2.63 22.38 -7.91
C TRP A 142 3.37 22.54 -9.24
N VAL A 143 3.28 21.55 -10.15
CA VAL A 143 3.92 21.62 -11.49
C VAL A 143 3.37 22.82 -12.28
N LYS A 144 2.04 23.03 -12.26
CA LYS A 144 1.41 24.16 -12.96
C LYS A 144 1.96 25.52 -12.51
N GLU A 145 2.17 25.69 -11.20
CA GLU A 145 2.63 26.95 -10.63
C GLU A 145 4.15 27.16 -10.80
N ASN A 146 4.94 26.09 -10.60
CA ASN A 146 6.39 26.20 -10.53
C ASN A 146 7.11 25.86 -11.84
N GLU A 147 6.45 25.14 -12.76
CA GLU A 147 6.99 24.72 -14.06
C GLU A 147 5.97 25.00 -15.19
N PRO A 148 5.49 26.25 -15.36
CA PRO A 148 4.38 26.57 -16.25
C PRO A 148 4.65 26.27 -17.73
N GLU A 149 5.88 26.40 -18.19
CA GLU A 149 6.27 26.06 -19.57
C GLU A 149 6.13 24.53 -19.79
N LEU A 150 6.62 23.73 -18.86
CA LEU A 150 6.46 22.28 -18.88
C LEU A 150 4.99 21.90 -18.81
N PHE A 151 4.23 22.52 -17.88
CA PHE A 151 2.81 22.26 -17.72
C PHE A 151 2.04 22.47 -19.03
N SER A 152 2.39 23.48 -19.82
CA SER A 152 1.76 23.76 -21.11
C SER A 152 2.00 22.66 -22.18
N CYS A 153 3.01 21.82 -21.98
CA CYS A 153 3.33 20.69 -22.86
C CYS A 153 2.66 19.37 -22.43
N ILE A 154 2.01 19.33 -21.27
CA ILE A 154 1.37 18.11 -20.77
C ILE A 154 0.14 17.78 -21.62
N ASP A 155 0.14 16.60 -22.25
CA ASP A 155 -1.04 16.02 -22.87
C ASP A 155 -1.81 15.16 -21.85
N LYS A 156 -1.10 14.29 -21.13
CA LYS A 156 -1.70 13.40 -20.11
C LYS A 156 -0.89 13.34 -18.83
N ILE A 157 -1.61 13.15 -17.73
CA ILE A 157 -1.02 12.76 -16.45
C ILE A 157 -1.22 11.26 -16.25
N MET A 158 -0.27 10.63 -15.58
CA MET A 158 -0.28 9.19 -15.33
C MET A 158 0.19 8.89 -13.92
N LEU A 159 -0.34 7.83 -13.34
CA LEU A 159 0.28 7.15 -12.20
C LEU A 159 1.45 6.27 -12.68
N PRO A 160 2.36 5.84 -11.80
CA PRO A 160 3.49 5.00 -12.21
C PRO A 160 3.07 3.74 -12.98
N GLY A 161 1.97 3.08 -12.56
CA GLY A 161 1.44 1.91 -13.25
C GLY A 161 0.81 2.25 -14.60
N ASP A 162 0.20 3.43 -14.76
CA ASP A 162 -0.34 3.88 -16.04
C ASP A 162 0.77 4.07 -17.07
N TYR A 163 1.89 4.68 -16.63
CA TYR A 163 3.07 4.83 -17.47
C TYR A 163 3.65 3.47 -17.92
N ILE A 164 3.80 2.53 -17.01
CA ILE A 164 4.30 1.19 -17.35
C ILE A 164 3.35 0.47 -18.33
N ALA A 165 2.03 0.58 -18.11
CA ALA A 165 1.05 0.00 -19.03
C ALA A 165 1.12 0.64 -20.41
N MET A 166 1.25 1.98 -20.51
CA MET A 166 1.47 2.69 -21.76
C MET A 166 2.76 2.21 -22.46
N ARG A 167 3.86 2.03 -21.73
CA ARG A 167 5.12 1.51 -22.30
C ARG A 167 4.97 0.09 -22.85
N LEU A 168 4.13 -0.75 -22.21
CA LEU A 168 3.83 -2.11 -22.67
C LEU A 168 2.93 -2.12 -23.91
N THR A 169 1.90 -1.28 -23.93
CA THR A 169 0.75 -1.44 -24.85
C THR A 169 0.57 -0.31 -25.86
N GLY A 170 1.19 0.84 -25.64
CA GLY A 170 0.90 2.07 -26.37
C GLY A 170 -0.44 2.74 -26.01
N GLU A 171 -1.28 2.08 -25.20
CA GLU A 171 -2.59 2.60 -24.79
C GLU A 171 -2.45 3.54 -23.59
N VAL A 172 -3.11 4.69 -23.66
CA VAL A 172 -3.13 5.70 -22.61
C VAL A 172 -4.45 5.62 -21.84
N CYS A 173 -4.43 4.87 -20.76
CA CYS A 173 -5.62 4.68 -19.91
C CYS A 173 -5.25 4.61 -18.42
N THR A 174 -6.27 4.81 -17.59
CA THR A 174 -6.21 4.71 -16.13
C THR A 174 -7.41 3.93 -15.60
N THR A 175 -7.51 3.75 -14.28
CA THR A 175 -8.62 3.04 -13.63
C THR A 175 -9.31 3.93 -12.60
N VAL A 176 -10.52 3.56 -12.17
CA VAL A 176 -11.21 4.25 -11.06
C VAL A 176 -10.37 4.16 -9.78
N SER A 177 -9.73 3.00 -9.51
CA SER A 177 -8.83 2.85 -8.37
C SER A 177 -7.68 3.85 -8.44
N GLY A 178 -7.03 4.00 -9.60
CA GLY A 178 -5.97 4.97 -9.82
C GLY A 178 -6.44 6.42 -9.71
N LEU A 179 -7.57 6.78 -10.30
CA LEU A 179 -8.12 8.14 -10.19
C LEU A 179 -8.48 8.49 -8.75
N SER A 180 -9.01 7.53 -7.98
CA SER A 180 -9.37 7.78 -6.58
C SER A 180 -8.15 8.06 -5.71
N GLU A 181 -7.05 7.32 -5.88
CA GLU A 181 -5.81 7.55 -5.15
C GLU A 181 -5.09 8.83 -5.58
N GLY A 182 -5.31 9.27 -6.83
CA GLY A 182 -4.81 10.54 -7.37
C GLY A 182 -5.63 11.76 -6.98
N MET A 183 -6.77 11.59 -6.31
CA MET A 183 -7.78 12.61 -5.99
C MET A 183 -8.52 13.17 -7.23
N PHE A 184 -8.64 12.39 -8.28
CA PHE A 184 -9.35 12.75 -9.51
C PHE A 184 -10.73 12.11 -9.64
N TRP A 185 -11.20 11.31 -8.67
CA TRP A 185 -12.49 10.62 -8.72
C TRP A 185 -13.50 11.22 -7.74
N ASP A 186 -14.68 11.54 -8.23
CA ASP A 186 -15.84 11.98 -7.43
C ASP A 186 -16.76 10.79 -7.15
N PHE A 187 -16.74 10.28 -5.93
CA PHE A 187 -17.54 9.13 -5.50
C PHE A 187 -19.06 9.41 -5.48
N GLN A 188 -19.47 10.67 -5.39
CA GLN A 188 -20.90 11.03 -5.42
C GLN A 188 -21.44 11.03 -6.84
N LYS A 189 -20.62 11.44 -7.81
CA LYS A 189 -20.99 11.48 -9.23
C LYS A 189 -20.64 10.21 -9.98
N ASN A 190 -19.74 9.36 -9.44
CA ASN A 190 -19.11 8.25 -10.13
C ASN A 190 -18.46 8.68 -11.47
N ASP A 191 -17.73 9.79 -11.43
CA ASP A 191 -17.04 10.37 -12.57
C ASP A 191 -15.79 11.14 -12.08
N VAL A 192 -15.06 11.71 -12.99
CA VAL A 192 -13.93 12.60 -12.70
C VAL A 192 -14.37 13.75 -11.79
N ALA A 193 -13.54 14.12 -10.85
CA ALA A 193 -13.80 15.19 -9.88
C ALA A 193 -13.61 16.59 -10.51
N ASP A 194 -14.52 16.96 -11.41
CA ASP A 194 -14.47 18.24 -12.16
C ASP A 194 -14.32 19.43 -11.22
N PHE A 195 -14.97 19.42 -10.05
CA PHE A 195 -14.86 20.52 -9.10
C PHE A 195 -13.42 20.76 -8.60
N LEU A 196 -12.60 19.70 -8.53
CA LEU A 196 -11.18 19.81 -8.15
C LEU A 196 -10.34 20.23 -9.35
N LEU A 197 -10.66 19.71 -10.56
CA LEU A 197 -10.04 20.18 -11.80
C LEU A 197 -10.27 21.67 -12.00
N ASP A 198 -11.53 22.12 -11.85
CA ASP A 198 -11.91 23.54 -11.96
C ASP A 198 -11.16 24.40 -10.95
N TYR A 199 -11.07 23.95 -9.69
CA TYR A 199 -10.37 24.66 -8.63
C TYR A 199 -8.88 24.89 -8.97
N TYR A 200 -8.20 23.85 -9.45
CA TYR A 200 -6.81 23.96 -9.86
C TYR A 200 -6.63 24.53 -11.28
N GLY A 201 -7.73 24.69 -12.04
CA GLY A 201 -7.74 25.14 -13.42
C GLY A 201 -7.06 24.14 -14.36
N PHE A 202 -7.35 22.86 -14.19
CA PHE A 202 -6.92 21.80 -15.09
C PHE A 202 -7.97 21.55 -16.16
N ASP A 203 -7.54 21.30 -17.40
CA ASP A 203 -8.43 20.79 -18.44
C ASP A 203 -8.69 19.30 -18.21
N ARG A 204 -9.94 18.86 -18.38
CA ARG A 204 -10.31 17.45 -18.19
C ARG A 204 -9.57 16.51 -19.17
N SER A 205 -9.12 17.03 -20.30
CA SER A 205 -8.37 16.27 -21.30
C SER A 205 -7.05 15.70 -20.79
N VAL A 206 -6.49 16.25 -19.71
CA VAL A 206 -5.25 15.69 -19.10
C VAL A 206 -5.47 14.33 -18.46
N ILE A 207 -6.74 13.96 -18.17
CA ILE A 207 -7.09 12.66 -17.60
C ILE A 207 -7.12 11.60 -18.71
N PRO A 208 -6.42 10.46 -18.55
CA PRO A 208 -6.47 9.35 -19.50
C PRO A 208 -7.86 8.70 -19.59
N ALA A 209 -8.08 7.90 -20.64
CA ALA A 209 -9.30 7.10 -20.76
C ALA A 209 -9.46 6.12 -19.60
N ILE A 210 -10.66 6.02 -19.04
CA ILE A 210 -10.93 5.16 -17.88
C ILE A 210 -11.27 3.74 -18.33
N ARG A 211 -10.61 2.74 -17.72
CA ARG A 211 -10.89 1.30 -17.94
C ARG A 211 -11.22 0.65 -16.59
N PRO A 212 -12.03 -0.43 -16.56
CA PRO A 212 -12.22 -1.23 -15.36
C PRO A 212 -10.90 -1.84 -14.88
N THR A 213 -10.73 -1.96 -13.58
CA THR A 213 -9.50 -2.53 -12.97
C THR A 213 -9.20 -3.95 -13.46
N PHE A 214 -10.23 -4.80 -13.53
CA PHE A 214 -10.16 -6.15 -14.09
C PHE A 214 -10.74 -6.16 -15.51
N SER A 215 -9.96 -5.77 -16.50
CA SER A 215 -10.33 -5.78 -17.92
C SER A 215 -9.09 -5.69 -18.80
N GLU A 216 -9.23 -6.01 -20.08
CA GLU A 216 -8.17 -5.73 -21.05
C GLU A 216 -7.94 -4.22 -21.15
N GLN A 217 -6.73 -3.79 -20.86
CA GLN A 217 -6.28 -2.40 -20.83
C GLN A 217 -5.27 -2.09 -21.94
N GLY A 218 -5.13 -3.00 -22.88
CA GLY A 218 -4.23 -2.98 -24.02
C GLY A 218 -3.46 -4.29 -24.15
N ARG A 219 -2.71 -4.43 -25.24
CA ARG A 219 -1.88 -5.61 -25.55
C ARG A 219 -0.45 -5.20 -25.78
N ILE A 220 0.49 -6.06 -25.40
CA ILE A 220 1.93 -5.78 -25.62
C ILE A 220 2.17 -5.53 -27.11
N THR A 221 2.87 -4.42 -27.39
CA THR A 221 3.31 -4.06 -28.75
C THR A 221 4.49 -4.92 -29.19
N ALA A 222 4.75 -5.00 -30.50
CA ALA A 222 5.93 -5.66 -31.05
C ALA A 222 7.24 -5.11 -30.47
N GLN A 223 7.31 -3.79 -30.24
CA GLN A 223 8.48 -3.15 -29.63
C GLN A 223 8.66 -3.63 -28.17
N ALA A 224 7.64 -3.56 -27.35
CA ALA A 224 7.72 -3.98 -25.95
C ALA A 224 8.02 -5.50 -25.86
N ALA A 225 7.42 -6.31 -26.72
CA ALA A 225 7.71 -7.74 -26.81
C ALA A 225 9.19 -8.01 -27.08
N THR A 226 9.78 -7.28 -28.02
CA THR A 226 11.22 -7.39 -28.33
C THR A 226 12.09 -6.98 -27.15
N GLU A 227 11.76 -5.86 -26.48
CA GLU A 227 12.53 -5.34 -25.34
C GLU A 227 12.46 -6.27 -24.11
N LEU A 228 11.38 -7.03 -23.95
CA LEU A 228 11.12 -7.89 -22.79
C LEU A 228 11.42 -9.38 -23.05
N GLY A 229 11.68 -9.77 -24.30
CA GLY A 229 11.81 -11.18 -24.67
C GLY A 229 10.49 -11.95 -24.57
N LEU A 230 9.37 -11.25 -24.73
CA LEU A 230 8.01 -11.81 -24.73
C LEU A 230 7.43 -11.87 -26.14
N VAL A 231 6.18 -12.30 -26.29
CA VAL A 231 5.45 -12.27 -27.56
C VAL A 231 4.49 -11.09 -27.63
N GLU A 232 4.34 -10.54 -28.83
CA GLU A 232 3.35 -9.49 -29.10
C GLU A 232 1.92 -9.99 -28.81
N GLY A 233 1.06 -9.09 -28.36
CA GLY A 233 -0.36 -9.35 -28.18
C GLY A 233 -0.76 -9.95 -26.83
N ILE A 234 0.18 -10.19 -25.89
CA ILE A 234 -0.20 -10.58 -24.53
C ILE A 234 -1.00 -9.43 -23.89
N PRO A 235 -2.21 -9.69 -23.35
CA PRO A 235 -3.05 -8.64 -22.78
C PRO A 235 -2.53 -8.20 -21.40
N VAL A 236 -2.59 -6.89 -21.14
CA VAL A 236 -2.48 -6.30 -19.79
C VAL A 236 -3.90 -6.18 -19.25
N THR A 237 -4.23 -6.89 -18.19
CA THR A 237 -5.62 -7.08 -17.75
C THR A 237 -5.90 -6.69 -16.31
N TYR A 238 -4.89 -6.20 -15.60
CA TYR A 238 -5.01 -5.73 -14.21
C TYR A 238 -3.99 -4.65 -13.90
N ARG A 239 -4.44 -3.62 -13.17
CA ARG A 239 -3.57 -2.59 -12.63
C ARG A 239 -4.17 -1.97 -11.37
N ALA A 240 -3.36 -1.84 -10.30
CA ALA A 240 -3.74 -1.15 -9.07
C ALA A 240 -2.51 -0.66 -8.30
N GLY A 241 -2.70 0.33 -7.44
CA GLY A 241 -1.71 0.76 -6.46
C GLY A 241 -1.27 -0.38 -5.54
N ASP A 242 -0.09 -0.27 -4.94
CA ASP A 242 0.53 -1.33 -4.14
C ASP A 242 -0.30 -1.73 -2.92
N GLN A 243 -0.99 -0.80 -2.25
CA GLN A 243 -1.78 -1.12 -1.06
C GLN A 243 -3.07 -1.89 -1.39
N PRO A 244 -3.93 -1.45 -2.31
CA PRO A 244 -5.08 -2.26 -2.74
C PRO A 244 -4.65 -3.57 -3.41
N ASN A 245 -3.51 -3.62 -4.12
CA ASN A 245 -2.98 -4.85 -4.67
C ASN A 245 -2.42 -5.78 -3.58
N ASN A 246 -1.79 -5.27 -2.51
CA ASN A 246 -1.37 -6.09 -1.38
C ASN A 246 -2.59 -6.74 -0.70
N ALA A 247 -3.69 -6.00 -0.53
CA ALA A 247 -4.94 -6.55 -0.04
C ALA A 247 -5.47 -7.66 -0.96
N LEU A 248 -5.46 -7.44 -2.28
CA LEU A 248 -5.79 -8.48 -3.25
C LEU A 248 -4.88 -9.70 -3.09
N SER A 249 -3.56 -9.52 -2.98
CA SER A 249 -2.59 -10.63 -2.86
C SER A 249 -2.86 -11.52 -1.64
N LEU A 250 -3.44 -10.96 -0.59
CA LEU A 250 -3.87 -11.61 0.65
C LEU A 250 -5.34 -12.10 0.60
N ASN A 251 -5.97 -12.07 -0.59
CA ASN A 251 -7.38 -12.43 -0.77
C ASN A 251 -8.34 -11.61 0.10
N VAL A 252 -8.10 -10.31 0.22
CA VAL A 252 -8.95 -9.35 0.96
C VAL A 252 -9.78 -8.57 -0.05
N PHE A 253 -11.07 -8.90 -0.15
CA PHE A 253 -12.03 -8.35 -1.12
C PHE A 253 -13.33 -7.90 -0.49
N ASN A 254 -13.67 -8.44 0.69
CA ASN A 254 -14.98 -8.29 1.28
C ASN A 254 -14.97 -7.28 2.42
N PRO A 255 -16.10 -6.60 2.67
CA PRO A 255 -16.22 -5.69 3.80
C PRO A 255 -15.92 -6.37 5.14
N GLY A 256 -15.12 -5.71 5.96
CA GLY A 256 -14.69 -6.21 7.27
C GLY A 256 -13.41 -7.04 7.26
N GLU A 257 -12.88 -7.39 6.08
CA GLU A 257 -11.56 -8.01 5.96
C GLU A 257 -10.46 -6.94 5.99
N ILE A 258 -9.34 -7.26 6.62
CA ILE A 258 -8.16 -6.40 6.71
C ILE A 258 -6.95 -7.12 6.12
N ALA A 259 -6.18 -6.41 5.30
CA ALA A 259 -4.80 -6.73 4.97
C ALA A 259 -3.87 -5.89 5.86
N SER A 260 -2.84 -6.52 6.44
CA SER A 260 -1.89 -5.81 7.28
C SER A 260 -0.45 -6.16 6.95
N THR A 261 0.41 -5.15 6.99
CA THR A 261 1.86 -5.32 6.95
C THR A 261 2.50 -4.61 8.14
N ALA A 262 3.63 -5.12 8.61
CA ALA A 262 4.33 -4.56 9.75
C ALA A 262 5.86 -4.63 9.52
N GLY A 263 6.30 -3.94 8.46
CA GLY A 263 7.69 -3.74 8.10
C GLY A 263 8.33 -2.58 8.89
N THR A 264 9.20 -1.79 8.28
CA THR A 264 9.78 -0.58 8.88
C THR A 264 8.67 0.35 9.39
N SER A 265 7.67 0.62 8.56
CA SER A 265 6.36 1.16 8.94
C SER A 265 5.30 0.07 8.88
N GLY A 266 4.15 0.31 9.51
CA GLY A 266 3.01 -0.58 9.50
C GLY A 266 1.90 -0.05 8.59
N VAL A 267 1.11 -0.97 8.05
CA VAL A 267 -0.09 -0.65 7.28
C VAL A 267 -1.24 -1.51 7.76
N VAL A 268 -2.38 -0.87 7.94
CA VAL A 268 -3.68 -1.52 8.06
C VAL A 268 -4.54 -1.05 6.90
N TYR A 269 -4.99 -1.98 6.07
CA TYR A 269 -5.85 -1.72 4.92
C TYR A 269 -7.13 -2.53 5.05
N GLY A 270 -8.22 -1.88 5.34
CA GLY A 270 -9.52 -2.52 5.52
C GLY A 270 -10.46 -2.27 4.35
N VAL A 271 -11.22 -3.29 3.93
CA VAL A 271 -12.25 -3.13 2.89
C VAL A 271 -13.57 -2.74 3.54
N ASN A 272 -14.18 -1.63 3.07
CA ASN A 272 -15.52 -1.20 3.45
C ASN A 272 -16.51 -1.43 2.31
N GLY A 273 -17.77 -1.71 2.65
CA GLY A 273 -18.86 -1.94 1.68
C GLY A 273 -19.62 -0.68 1.27
N VAL A 274 -19.20 0.47 1.77
CA VAL A 274 -19.82 1.78 1.52
C VAL A 274 -18.77 2.82 1.18
N THR A 275 -19.21 3.92 0.54
CA THR A 275 -18.38 5.10 0.32
C THR A 275 -18.49 5.99 1.54
N ASP A 276 -17.56 5.82 2.49
CA ASP A 276 -17.51 6.56 3.74
C ASP A 276 -16.11 7.12 4.00
N TYR A 277 -16.01 8.08 4.91
CA TYR A 277 -14.76 8.76 5.25
C TYR A 277 -14.67 9.05 6.75
N ASP A 278 -13.46 9.19 7.26
CA ASP A 278 -13.24 9.69 8.63
C ASP A 278 -13.38 11.21 8.65
N PRO A 279 -14.32 11.78 9.42
CA PRO A 279 -14.54 13.25 9.49
C PRO A 279 -13.30 14.05 9.94
N LEU A 280 -12.39 13.40 10.66
CA LEU A 280 -11.12 14.00 11.11
C LEU A 280 -9.95 13.72 10.14
N SER A 281 -10.21 13.06 9.01
CA SER A 281 -9.20 12.73 7.98
C SER A 281 -7.96 12.00 8.52
N ARG A 282 -8.14 11.12 9.51
CA ARG A 282 -7.09 10.35 10.18
C ARG A 282 -6.67 9.10 9.41
N VAL A 283 -7.49 8.67 8.45
CA VAL A 283 -7.22 7.57 7.52
C VAL A 283 -7.46 8.04 6.09
N ASN A 284 -6.97 7.31 5.11
CA ASN A 284 -7.27 7.54 3.70
C ASN A 284 -8.29 6.52 3.21
N THR A 285 -9.20 6.93 2.33
CA THR A 285 -10.18 6.05 1.72
C THR A 285 -10.12 6.15 0.20
N PHE A 286 -9.90 5.01 -0.47
CA PHE A 286 -9.76 4.93 -1.93
C PHE A 286 -10.70 3.87 -2.50
N ALA A 287 -10.95 3.89 -3.82
CA ALA A 287 -11.62 2.79 -4.48
C ALA A 287 -10.75 1.53 -4.42
N HIS A 288 -11.28 0.45 -3.84
CA HIS A 288 -10.60 -0.84 -3.84
C HIS A 288 -10.62 -1.47 -5.24
N VAL A 289 -9.79 -2.49 -5.49
CA VAL A 289 -9.63 -3.12 -6.81
C VAL A 289 -10.93 -3.63 -7.43
N ASN A 290 -11.88 -4.08 -6.63
CA ASN A 290 -13.20 -4.56 -7.06
C ASN A 290 -14.34 -3.54 -6.86
N HIS A 291 -14.00 -2.26 -6.72
CA HIS A 291 -15.00 -1.20 -6.61
C HIS A 291 -15.78 -1.02 -7.92
N THR A 292 -17.09 -0.92 -7.79
CA THR A 292 -17.99 -0.48 -8.88
C THR A 292 -19.07 0.42 -8.31
N ALA A 293 -19.71 1.23 -9.16
CA ALA A 293 -20.81 2.10 -8.76
C ALA A 293 -21.98 1.33 -8.12
N ASN A 294 -22.28 0.12 -8.64
CA ASN A 294 -23.39 -0.72 -8.14
C ASN A 294 -23.00 -1.60 -6.94
N ASN A 295 -21.71 -1.78 -6.69
CA ASN A 295 -21.19 -2.58 -5.59
C ASN A 295 -19.97 -1.86 -5.00
N PRO A 296 -20.18 -0.82 -4.17
CA PRO A 296 -19.10 -0.05 -3.61
C PRO A 296 -18.15 -0.92 -2.78
N ARG A 297 -16.86 -0.77 -3.03
CA ARG A 297 -15.78 -1.34 -2.24
C ARG A 297 -14.71 -0.27 -2.10
N THR A 298 -14.55 0.24 -0.90
CA THR A 298 -13.51 1.20 -0.58
C THR A 298 -12.46 0.56 0.30
N GLY A 299 -11.21 0.89 0.05
CA GLY A 299 -10.09 0.53 0.88
C GLY A 299 -9.77 1.66 1.85
N VAL A 300 -9.88 1.41 3.14
CA VAL A 300 -9.53 2.35 4.20
C VAL A 300 -8.10 2.06 4.63
N LEU A 301 -7.20 2.99 4.34
CA LEU A 301 -5.75 2.85 4.52
C LEU A 301 -5.27 3.67 5.71
N LEU A 302 -4.57 3.02 6.62
CA LEU A 302 -3.81 3.63 7.70
C LEU A 302 -2.34 3.22 7.61
N CYS A 303 -1.44 4.21 7.57
CA CYS A 303 0.00 3.99 7.75
C CYS A 303 0.40 4.36 9.19
N ILE A 304 1.32 3.58 9.77
CA ILE A 304 1.85 3.76 11.13
C ILE A 304 3.37 3.79 11.02
N ASN A 305 3.97 4.97 11.20
CA ASN A 305 5.40 5.17 10.98
C ASN A 305 6.26 4.47 12.03
N GLY A 306 5.78 4.41 13.27
CA GLY A 306 6.50 3.85 14.42
C GLY A 306 6.29 2.35 14.60
N THR A 307 6.58 1.51 13.60
CA THR A 307 6.37 0.05 13.66
C THR A 307 7.69 -0.71 13.80
N GLY A 308 8.14 -1.42 12.81
CA GLY A 308 9.36 -2.23 12.86
C GLY A 308 10.62 -1.41 13.09
N ILE A 309 10.60 -0.12 12.76
CA ILE A 309 11.71 0.79 13.07
C ILE A 309 11.94 0.90 14.59
N LEU A 310 10.87 0.95 15.40
CA LEU A 310 11.00 0.92 16.87
C LEU A 310 11.56 -0.44 17.31
N ASN A 311 11.06 -1.55 16.79
CA ASN A 311 11.56 -2.87 17.14
C ASN A 311 13.04 -3.04 16.78
N SER A 312 13.46 -2.52 15.63
CA SER A 312 14.87 -2.49 15.21
C SER A 312 15.73 -1.59 16.10
N TRP A 313 15.19 -0.43 16.51
CA TRP A 313 15.86 0.46 17.45
C TRP A 313 16.05 -0.21 18.83
N MET A 314 15.03 -0.88 19.34
CA MET A 314 15.10 -1.64 20.60
C MET A 314 16.15 -2.75 20.53
N LYS A 315 16.24 -3.45 19.39
CA LYS A 315 17.28 -4.47 19.18
C LYS A 315 18.69 -3.91 19.25
N ARG A 316 18.93 -2.75 18.62
CA ARG A 316 20.28 -2.14 18.57
C ARG A 316 20.70 -1.45 19.88
N ASN A 317 19.75 -0.90 20.65
CA ASN A 317 20.06 0.02 21.76
C ASN A 317 19.69 -0.53 23.15
N VAL A 318 18.78 -1.52 23.24
CA VAL A 318 18.26 -2.03 24.52
C VAL A 318 18.57 -3.52 24.70
N ALA A 319 18.39 -4.32 23.66
CA ALA A 319 18.63 -5.76 23.73
C ALA A 319 20.13 -6.07 23.90
N PRO A 320 20.50 -7.29 24.36
CA PRO A 320 21.90 -7.73 24.38
C PRO A 320 22.53 -7.66 22.99
N GLU A 321 23.83 -7.33 22.93
CA GLU A 321 24.57 -7.28 21.69
C GLU A 321 24.58 -8.65 20.98
N GLY A 322 24.42 -8.65 19.65
CA GLY A 322 24.45 -9.86 18.83
C GLY A 322 23.18 -10.71 18.86
N ILE A 323 22.18 -10.36 19.68
CA ILE A 323 20.94 -11.13 19.80
C ILE A 323 20.16 -11.18 18.47
N SER A 324 19.63 -12.32 18.10
CA SER A 324 18.69 -12.46 16.99
C SER A 324 17.29 -11.90 17.36
N TYR A 325 16.42 -11.67 16.36
CA TYR A 325 15.03 -11.28 16.66
C TYR A 325 14.24 -12.39 17.38
N ALA A 326 14.53 -13.66 17.10
CA ALA A 326 13.90 -14.78 17.79
C ALA A 326 14.25 -14.78 19.28
N GLU A 327 15.55 -14.71 19.62
CA GLU A 327 16.01 -14.63 21.01
C GLU A 327 15.51 -13.35 21.73
N MET A 328 15.40 -12.23 21.00
CA MET A 328 14.82 -11.00 21.54
C MET A 328 13.33 -11.18 21.87
N ASN A 329 12.58 -11.93 21.06
CA ASN A 329 11.19 -12.27 21.34
C ASN A 329 11.08 -13.19 22.59
N ASP A 330 11.97 -14.19 22.71
CA ASP A 330 12.02 -15.08 23.87
C ASP A 330 12.34 -14.29 25.16
N LEU A 331 13.25 -13.32 25.09
CA LEU A 331 13.54 -12.43 26.19
C LEU A 331 12.32 -11.57 26.56
N ALA A 332 11.66 -10.96 25.59
CA ALA A 332 10.47 -10.15 25.80
C ALA A 332 9.29 -10.97 26.37
N ALA A 333 9.18 -12.25 26.01
CA ALA A 333 8.15 -13.16 26.52
C ALA A 333 8.26 -13.45 28.03
N GLN A 334 9.41 -13.17 28.67
CA GLN A 334 9.57 -13.29 30.12
C GLN A 334 8.79 -12.23 30.91
N ALA A 335 8.42 -11.11 30.27
CA ALA A 335 7.53 -10.13 30.89
C ALA A 335 6.06 -10.55 30.74
N PRO A 336 5.17 -10.24 31.70
CA PRO A 336 3.75 -10.52 31.57
C PRO A 336 3.08 -9.62 30.53
N ILE A 337 1.85 -9.96 30.11
CA ILE A 337 0.99 -9.10 29.31
C ILE A 337 0.85 -7.74 29.96
N GLY A 338 0.99 -6.67 29.20
CA GLY A 338 0.99 -5.28 29.66
C GLY A 338 2.28 -4.88 30.36
N SER A 339 3.37 -5.68 30.20
CA SER A 339 4.73 -5.37 30.66
C SER A 339 4.82 -4.87 32.08
N ALA A 340 4.01 -5.41 33.00
CA ALA A 340 3.89 -5.00 34.40
C ALA A 340 3.63 -3.47 34.56
N GLY A 341 2.93 -2.84 33.60
CA GLY A 341 2.59 -1.42 33.60
C GLY A 341 3.54 -0.52 32.83
N VAL A 342 4.61 -1.06 32.25
CA VAL A 342 5.47 -0.30 31.32
C VAL A 342 4.75 -0.18 29.99
N SER A 343 4.65 1.03 29.45
CA SER A 343 4.09 1.28 28.11
C SER A 343 5.01 2.15 27.28
N ILE A 344 5.04 1.90 25.96
CA ILE A 344 5.83 2.67 24.98
C ILE A 344 4.92 3.21 23.91
N MET A 345 5.00 4.54 23.69
CA MET A 345 4.36 5.22 22.57
C MET A 345 5.30 5.14 21.35
N PRO A 346 4.92 4.50 20.22
CA PRO A 346 5.86 4.14 19.16
C PRO A 346 6.15 5.26 18.15
N PHE A 347 5.72 6.50 18.40
CA PHE A 347 5.59 7.58 17.42
C PHE A 347 6.89 8.38 17.19
N GLY A 348 8.05 7.73 17.28
CA GLY A 348 9.34 8.37 17.13
C GLY A 348 9.85 8.53 15.69
N ASN A 349 9.02 8.32 14.68
CA ASN A 349 9.40 8.38 13.27
C ASN A 349 8.58 9.40 12.47
N GLY A 350 8.39 10.61 13.04
CA GLY A 350 7.66 11.71 12.42
C GLY A 350 6.18 11.76 12.77
N ALA A 351 5.43 12.55 12.00
CA ALA A 351 4.00 12.79 12.22
C ALA A 351 3.16 11.55 11.92
N GLU A 352 2.13 11.33 12.73
CA GLU A 352 1.18 10.23 12.53
C GLU A 352 -0.19 10.77 12.10
N ARG A 353 -0.68 10.28 10.95
CA ARG A 353 -1.96 10.72 10.40
C ARG A 353 -3.12 10.40 11.34
N MET A 354 -3.13 9.23 11.98
CA MET A 354 -4.15 8.86 12.97
C MET A 354 -4.20 9.79 14.18
N LEU A 355 -3.13 10.55 14.42
CA LEU A 355 -3.03 11.60 15.44
C LEU A 355 -3.18 13.01 14.83
N GLN A 356 -3.86 13.14 13.69
CA GLN A 356 -4.07 14.41 12.97
C GLN A 356 -2.75 15.09 12.59
N ASN A 357 -1.79 14.30 12.09
CA ASN A 357 -0.44 14.73 11.67
C ASN A 357 0.39 15.38 12.79
N ARG A 358 0.08 15.08 14.06
CA ARG A 358 0.93 15.56 15.18
C ARG A 358 2.21 14.75 15.29
N GLU A 359 3.32 15.41 15.53
CA GLU A 359 4.60 14.81 15.94
C GLU A 359 4.64 14.74 17.47
N VAL A 360 4.39 13.57 18.04
CA VAL A 360 4.34 13.38 19.49
C VAL A 360 5.60 12.70 20.03
N GLY A 361 6.42 12.13 19.17
CA GLY A 361 7.64 11.43 19.53
C GLY A 361 7.42 10.07 20.19
N CYS A 362 8.52 9.36 20.43
CA CYS A 362 8.51 8.12 21.21
C CYS A 362 8.67 8.46 22.70
N SER A 363 7.88 7.82 23.56
CA SER A 363 7.98 7.99 25.01
C SER A 363 7.79 6.66 25.74
N ILE A 364 8.43 6.54 26.90
CA ILE A 364 8.38 5.36 27.78
C ILE A 364 7.75 5.77 29.10
N HIS A 365 6.73 5.07 29.54
CA HIS A 365 5.98 5.37 30.76
C HIS A 365 5.97 4.19 31.73
N GLY A 366 5.78 4.45 33.00
CA GLY A 366 5.56 3.46 34.04
C GLY A 366 6.79 2.64 34.44
N VAL A 367 8.00 3.04 34.06
CA VAL A 367 9.24 2.32 34.47
C VAL A 367 9.52 2.51 35.97
N ASN A 368 9.67 1.38 36.63
CA ASN A 368 10.17 1.32 38.00
C ASN A 368 11.57 0.68 37.98
N PHE A 369 12.59 1.42 38.44
CA PHE A 369 14.00 1.00 38.35
C PHE A 369 14.35 -0.23 39.20
N ASN A 370 13.52 -0.59 40.17
CA ASN A 370 13.76 -1.73 41.05
C ASN A 370 13.16 -3.04 40.50
N THR A 371 12.16 -2.97 39.63
CA THR A 371 11.38 -4.13 39.21
C THR A 371 11.42 -4.40 37.70
N HIS A 372 11.66 -3.34 36.90
CA HIS A 372 11.61 -3.48 35.44
C HIS A 372 12.98 -3.64 34.80
N GLY A 373 13.15 -4.65 33.96
CA GLY A 373 14.36 -4.91 33.20
C GLY A 373 14.11 -4.85 31.67
N LYS A 374 15.13 -5.23 30.91
CA LYS A 374 15.11 -5.19 29.43
C LYS A 374 13.92 -5.94 28.84
N HIS A 375 13.54 -7.08 29.41
CA HIS A 375 12.42 -7.89 28.92
C HIS A 375 11.08 -7.11 28.97
N HIS A 376 10.86 -6.29 29.99
CA HIS A 376 9.69 -5.42 30.06
C HIS A 376 9.71 -4.36 28.95
N LEU A 377 10.85 -3.71 28.69
CA LEU A 377 10.98 -2.69 27.65
C LEU A 377 10.78 -3.30 26.26
N LEU A 378 11.36 -4.48 26.00
CA LEU A 378 11.24 -5.17 24.71
C LEU A 378 9.79 -5.60 24.43
N ARG A 379 9.08 -6.10 25.46
CA ARG A 379 7.66 -6.44 25.35
C ARG A 379 6.80 -5.19 25.18
N ALA A 380 6.99 -4.16 26.01
CA ALA A 380 6.24 -2.91 25.93
C ALA A 380 6.37 -2.22 24.57
N ALA A 381 7.53 -2.34 23.91
CA ALA A 381 7.73 -1.82 22.56
C ALA A 381 6.84 -2.55 21.54
N GLN A 382 6.81 -3.87 21.57
CA GLN A 382 5.97 -4.65 20.66
C GLN A 382 4.47 -4.45 20.94
N GLU A 383 4.06 -4.42 22.21
CA GLU A 383 2.68 -4.12 22.61
C GLU A 383 2.29 -2.71 22.20
N GLY A 384 3.15 -1.69 22.37
CA GLY A 384 2.90 -0.32 21.96
C GLY A 384 2.70 -0.16 20.45
N ILE A 385 3.50 -0.90 19.64
CA ILE A 385 3.30 -0.98 18.19
C ILE A 385 1.91 -1.55 17.89
N VAL A 386 1.55 -2.68 18.51
CA VAL A 386 0.22 -3.31 18.29
C VAL A 386 -0.92 -2.40 18.74
N PHE A 387 -0.77 -1.69 19.85
CA PHE A 387 -1.78 -0.76 20.35
C PHE A 387 -2.02 0.41 19.38
N SER A 388 -0.98 0.84 18.67
CA SER A 388 -1.17 1.82 17.59
C SER A 388 -1.97 1.25 16.40
N PHE A 389 -1.79 -0.03 16.04
CA PHE A 389 -2.65 -0.72 15.08
C PHE A 389 -4.11 -0.80 15.58
N LYS A 390 -4.30 -1.18 16.84
CA LYS A 390 -5.64 -1.25 17.46
C LYS A 390 -6.33 0.10 17.45
N TYR A 391 -5.61 1.18 17.77
CA TYR A 391 -6.16 2.55 17.73
C TYR A 391 -6.62 2.93 16.32
N GLY A 392 -5.83 2.62 15.30
CA GLY A 392 -6.23 2.81 13.91
C GLY A 392 -7.44 1.95 13.49
N ILE A 393 -7.48 0.70 13.95
CA ILE A 393 -8.62 -0.21 13.73
C ILE A 393 -9.89 0.35 14.37
N GLU A 394 -9.82 1.00 15.53
CA GLU A 394 -10.98 1.66 16.16
C GLU A 394 -11.52 2.82 15.32
N ILE A 395 -10.65 3.57 14.64
CA ILE A 395 -11.09 4.60 13.68
C ILE A 395 -11.90 3.95 12.56
N MET A 396 -11.42 2.84 11.99
CA MET A 396 -12.13 2.09 10.94
C MET A 396 -13.46 1.51 11.45
N GLN A 397 -13.49 1.00 12.69
CA GLN A 397 -14.72 0.54 13.33
C GLN A 397 -15.72 1.68 13.53
N GLY A 398 -15.24 2.89 13.84
CA GLY A 398 -16.05 4.12 13.89
C GLY A 398 -16.68 4.49 12.53
N MET A 399 -16.10 4.03 11.42
CA MET A 399 -16.64 4.12 10.05
C MET A 399 -17.58 2.95 9.70
N GLY A 400 -18.05 2.18 10.69
CA GLY A 400 -18.99 1.08 10.51
C GLY A 400 -18.38 -0.24 10.06
N MET A 401 -17.05 -0.38 10.04
CA MET A 401 -16.40 -1.65 9.65
C MET A 401 -16.46 -2.67 10.79
N ASN A 402 -17.03 -3.84 10.53
CA ASN A 402 -17.01 -4.97 11.46
C ASN A 402 -15.82 -5.89 11.15
N ILE A 403 -14.75 -5.72 11.90
CA ILE A 403 -13.46 -6.39 11.65
C ILE A 403 -13.40 -7.70 12.42
N SER A 404 -13.31 -8.82 11.70
CA SER A 404 -13.23 -10.17 12.29
C SER A 404 -11.98 -10.94 11.87
N LYS A 405 -11.33 -10.52 10.76
CA LYS A 405 -10.15 -11.20 10.23
C LYS A 405 -9.08 -10.20 9.80
N ILE A 406 -7.82 -10.56 10.08
CA ILE A 406 -6.63 -9.84 9.63
C ILE A 406 -5.78 -10.80 8.83
N HIS A 407 -5.57 -10.50 7.56
CA HIS A 407 -4.70 -11.24 6.66
C HIS A 407 -3.33 -10.54 6.59
N ALA A 408 -2.25 -11.29 6.67
CA ALA A 408 -0.90 -10.74 6.61
C ALA A 408 0.08 -11.71 5.94
N GLY A 409 1.17 -11.17 5.41
CA GLY A 409 2.32 -11.96 5.00
C GLY A 409 3.06 -12.53 6.22
N ASN A 410 3.56 -13.75 6.12
CA ASN A 410 4.40 -14.36 7.15
C ASN A 410 5.82 -13.76 7.13
N ALA A 411 5.93 -12.49 7.50
CA ALA A 411 7.15 -11.69 7.42
C ALA A 411 7.21 -10.62 8.51
N ASN A 412 8.39 -10.03 8.72
CA ASN A 412 8.61 -8.87 9.59
C ASN A 412 8.07 -9.07 11.02
N MET A 413 7.29 -8.11 11.55
CA MET A 413 6.76 -8.19 12.92
C MET A 413 5.77 -9.35 13.10
N PHE A 414 5.10 -9.82 12.05
CA PHE A 414 4.24 -11.00 12.12
C PHE A 414 4.99 -12.30 12.40
N LEU A 415 6.33 -12.32 12.31
CA LEU A 415 7.16 -13.42 12.80
C LEU A 415 7.23 -13.47 14.33
N SER A 416 6.95 -12.37 15.03
CA SER A 416 6.93 -12.35 16.50
C SER A 416 5.64 -12.92 17.07
N PRO A 417 5.69 -13.97 17.91
CA PRO A 417 4.52 -14.46 18.63
C PRO A 417 3.88 -13.40 19.53
N ILE A 418 4.68 -12.53 20.16
CA ILE A 418 4.17 -11.44 21.01
C ILE A 418 3.31 -10.50 20.16
N PHE A 419 3.84 -10.03 19.03
CA PHE A 419 3.13 -9.09 18.16
C PHE A 419 1.78 -9.65 17.70
N ARG A 420 1.76 -10.86 17.11
CA ARG A 420 0.53 -11.44 16.55
C ARG A 420 -0.48 -11.86 17.65
N ASN A 421 -0.01 -12.39 18.77
CA ASN A 421 -0.92 -12.76 19.88
C ASN A 421 -1.53 -11.53 20.55
N THR A 422 -0.73 -10.45 20.73
CA THR A 422 -1.23 -9.17 21.23
C THR A 422 -2.27 -8.59 20.28
N LEU A 423 -2.00 -8.61 18.95
CA LEU A 423 -2.91 -8.07 17.94
C LEU A 423 -4.22 -8.86 17.91
N ALA A 424 -4.18 -10.18 17.91
CA ALA A 424 -5.37 -11.02 18.02
C ALA A 424 -6.13 -10.75 19.33
N GLY A 425 -5.44 -10.68 20.47
CA GLY A 425 -6.02 -10.45 21.79
C GLY A 425 -6.73 -9.10 21.92
N VAL A 426 -6.12 -7.99 21.48
CA VAL A 426 -6.73 -6.65 21.60
C VAL A 426 -7.81 -6.37 20.58
N THR A 427 -7.76 -7.01 19.39
CA THR A 427 -8.75 -6.80 18.34
C THR A 427 -9.90 -7.78 18.42
N GLY A 428 -9.67 -8.96 18.99
CA GLY A 428 -10.61 -10.09 18.93
C GLY A 428 -10.70 -10.73 17.54
N ALA A 429 -9.82 -10.33 16.61
CA ALA A 429 -9.80 -10.83 15.24
C ALA A 429 -8.86 -12.04 15.10
N THR A 430 -9.26 -13.00 14.26
CA THR A 430 -8.38 -14.09 13.81
C THR A 430 -7.33 -13.53 12.84
N ILE A 431 -6.05 -13.89 13.02
CA ILE A 431 -4.98 -13.52 12.09
C ILE A 431 -4.63 -14.73 11.23
N GLU A 432 -4.64 -14.54 9.92
CA GLU A 432 -4.26 -15.56 8.93
C GLU A 432 -2.97 -15.12 8.23
N LEU A 433 -1.92 -15.96 8.26
CA LEU A 433 -0.62 -15.67 7.65
C LEU A 433 -0.45 -16.45 6.34
N TYR A 434 0.06 -15.78 5.32
CA TYR A 434 0.21 -16.27 3.96
C TYR A 434 1.63 -16.06 3.42
N ASP A 435 2.00 -16.89 2.42
CA ASP A 435 3.21 -16.68 1.61
C ASP A 435 2.81 -16.12 0.24
N THR A 436 2.81 -14.81 0.14
CA THR A 436 2.48 -14.07 -1.08
C THR A 436 3.13 -12.69 -1.07
N ASP A 437 3.16 -12.04 -2.24
CA ASP A 437 3.68 -10.68 -2.40
C ASP A 437 2.92 -9.90 -3.50
N GLY A 438 3.28 -8.61 -3.67
CA GLY A 438 2.60 -7.71 -4.60
C GLY A 438 2.64 -8.17 -6.05
N SER A 439 3.76 -8.71 -6.52
CA SER A 439 3.89 -9.18 -7.92
C SER A 439 3.10 -10.47 -8.18
N VAL A 440 3.03 -11.38 -7.21
CA VAL A 440 2.17 -12.58 -7.27
C VAL A 440 0.70 -12.17 -7.27
N GLY A 441 0.33 -11.20 -6.43
CA GLY A 441 -1.01 -10.61 -6.42
C GLY A 441 -1.40 -10.01 -7.76
N ALA A 442 -0.52 -9.21 -8.36
CA ALA A 442 -0.73 -8.60 -9.67
C ALA A 442 -0.92 -9.66 -10.77
N ALA A 443 -0.13 -10.75 -10.76
CA ALA A 443 -0.30 -11.87 -11.68
C ALA A 443 -1.68 -12.52 -11.53
N LYS A 444 -2.12 -12.80 -10.30
CA LYS A 444 -3.47 -13.36 -10.04
C LYS A 444 -4.58 -12.39 -10.45
N GLY A 445 -4.41 -11.09 -10.18
CA GLY A 445 -5.30 -10.04 -10.66
C GLY A 445 -5.42 -10.03 -12.18
N ALA A 446 -4.31 -10.25 -12.90
CA ALA A 446 -4.34 -10.40 -14.35
C ALA A 446 -5.14 -11.62 -14.81
N GLY A 447 -5.02 -12.74 -14.10
CA GLY A 447 -5.81 -13.94 -14.37
C GLY A 447 -7.32 -13.71 -14.23
N ILE A 448 -7.74 -12.90 -13.25
CA ILE A 448 -9.14 -12.49 -13.09
C ILE A 448 -9.56 -11.59 -14.26
N GLY A 449 -8.78 -10.55 -14.55
CA GLY A 449 -9.09 -9.59 -15.62
C GLY A 449 -9.09 -10.18 -17.02
N ALA A 450 -8.33 -11.25 -17.25
CA ALA A 450 -8.30 -12.02 -18.50
C ALA A 450 -9.40 -13.09 -18.60
N GLY A 451 -10.21 -13.30 -17.54
CA GLY A 451 -11.21 -14.36 -17.48
C GLY A 451 -10.63 -15.79 -17.41
N ILE A 452 -9.35 -15.91 -17.05
CA ILE A 452 -8.68 -17.21 -16.79
C ILE A 452 -9.20 -17.76 -15.48
N TYR A 453 -9.41 -16.91 -14.49
CA TYR A 453 -10.16 -17.21 -13.27
C TYR A 453 -11.54 -16.56 -13.36
N LYS A 454 -12.55 -17.31 -12.97
CA LYS A 454 -13.93 -16.84 -12.95
C LYS A 454 -14.15 -15.70 -11.98
N ASP A 455 -13.50 -15.79 -10.81
CA ASP A 455 -13.61 -14.85 -9.71
C ASP A 455 -12.38 -14.91 -8.78
N ASN A 456 -12.38 -14.11 -7.74
CA ASN A 456 -11.33 -14.12 -6.73
C ASN A 456 -11.26 -15.45 -5.94
N ASN A 457 -12.38 -16.16 -5.73
CA ASN A 457 -12.35 -17.43 -5.02
C ASN A 457 -11.52 -18.46 -5.78
N GLU A 458 -11.70 -18.54 -7.11
CA GLU A 458 -10.90 -19.42 -7.95
C GLU A 458 -9.42 -18.99 -8.00
N ALA A 459 -9.15 -17.69 -8.18
CA ALA A 459 -7.79 -17.16 -8.24
C ALA A 459 -6.98 -17.43 -6.97
N PHE A 460 -7.64 -17.45 -5.81
CA PHE A 460 -7.00 -17.63 -4.51
C PHE A 460 -7.31 -18.98 -3.84
N ALA A 461 -7.98 -19.92 -4.54
CA ALA A 461 -8.28 -21.26 -4.03
C ALA A 461 -7.02 -22.04 -3.58
N THR A 462 -5.88 -21.74 -4.21
CA THR A 462 -4.58 -22.39 -3.94
C THR A 462 -3.70 -21.57 -2.98
N LEU A 463 -4.18 -20.43 -2.46
CA LEU A 463 -3.45 -19.62 -1.48
C LEU A 463 -3.43 -20.34 -0.14
N GLU A 464 -2.26 -20.87 0.23
CA GLU A 464 -2.09 -21.67 1.43
C GLU A 464 -1.97 -20.77 2.68
N LYS A 465 -2.78 -21.07 3.70
CA LYS A 465 -2.63 -20.46 5.02
C LYS A 465 -1.50 -21.16 5.76
N LEU A 466 -0.41 -20.43 5.98
CA LEU A 466 0.75 -20.95 6.72
C LEU A 466 0.49 -21.08 8.20
N GLN A 467 -0.28 -20.16 8.77
CA GLN A 467 -0.63 -20.15 10.18
C GLN A 467 -1.93 -19.38 10.42
N ILE A 468 -2.68 -19.84 11.42
CA ILE A 468 -3.88 -19.18 11.95
C ILE A 468 -3.61 -18.87 13.42
N ILE A 469 -3.83 -17.65 13.85
CA ILE A 469 -3.71 -17.20 15.23
C ILE A 469 -5.08 -16.73 15.70
N GLU A 470 -5.66 -17.49 16.63
CA GLU A 470 -6.92 -17.15 17.26
C GLU A 470 -6.70 -16.32 18.53
N PRO A 471 -7.60 -15.38 18.85
CA PRO A 471 -7.55 -14.68 20.13
C PRO A 471 -7.74 -15.66 21.31
N VAL A 472 -6.86 -15.58 22.30
CA VAL A 472 -6.95 -16.39 23.52
C VAL A 472 -7.88 -15.68 24.51
N GLU A 473 -9.05 -16.24 24.79
CA GLU A 473 -10.07 -15.60 25.62
C GLU A 473 -9.55 -15.25 27.03
N ALA A 474 -8.74 -16.14 27.62
CA ALA A 474 -8.16 -15.91 28.95
C ALA A 474 -7.26 -14.67 29.04
N ASP A 475 -6.66 -14.25 27.92
CA ASP A 475 -5.71 -13.14 27.83
C ASP A 475 -6.38 -11.81 27.48
N ARG A 476 -7.61 -11.82 26.96
CA ARG A 476 -8.31 -10.64 26.43
C ARG A 476 -8.45 -9.52 27.45
N ALA A 477 -8.81 -9.83 28.68
CA ALA A 477 -8.97 -8.83 29.72
C ALA A 477 -7.63 -8.11 30.04
N ALA A 478 -6.53 -8.89 30.11
CA ALA A 478 -5.20 -8.32 30.36
C ALA A 478 -4.71 -7.41 29.21
N TYR A 479 -4.95 -7.84 27.97
CA TYR A 479 -4.63 -7.00 26.80
C TYR A 479 -5.51 -5.75 26.71
N ALA A 480 -6.81 -5.85 26.98
CA ALA A 480 -7.72 -4.70 26.99
C ALA A 480 -7.29 -3.66 28.02
N ASP A 481 -6.99 -4.10 29.25
CA ASP A 481 -6.52 -3.23 30.32
C ASP A 481 -5.17 -2.56 29.98
N ALA A 482 -4.24 -3.29 29.39
CA ALA A 482 -2.96 -2.74 28.91
C ALA A 482 -3.15 -1.71 27.81
N TYR A 483 -4.09 -1.96 26.87
CA TYR A 483 -4.41 -1.04 25.79
C TYR A 483 -5.05 0.26 26.31
N GLU A 484 -6.01 0.17 27.22
CA GLU A 484 -6.66 1.38 27.79
C GLU A 484 -5.64 2.26 28.53
N ARG A 485 -4.75 1.66 29.33
CA ARG A 485 -3.66 2.44 29.98
C ARG A 485 -2.71 3.10 28.97
N TRP A 486 -2.45 2.43 27.84
CA TRP A 486 -1.63 2.99 26.77
C TRP A 486 -2.39 4.13 26.07
N LYS A 487 -3.68 3.96 25.78
CA LYS A 487 -4.53 4.94 25.10
C LYS A 487 -4.68 6.24 25.89
N GLU A 488 -4.69 6.19 27.21
CA GLU A 488 -4.69 7.38 28.09
C GLU A 488 -3.47 8.29 27.90
N ARG A 489 -2.43 7.83 27.15
CA ARG A 489 -1.20 8.61 26.92
C ARG A 489 -1.18 9.32 25.56
N ILE A 490 -2.16 9.04 24.69
CA ILE A 490 -2.33 9.74 23.41
C ILE A 490 -2.93 11.12 23.69
#